data_e1f34dd7fa449c34f9c63d4711d3c0a9
#
_entry.id   e1f34dd7fa449c34f9c63d4711d3c0a9
#
_cell.length_a   1.000
_cell.length_b   1.000
_cell.length_c   1.000
_cell.angle_alpha   90.00
_cell.angle_beta   90.00
_cell.angle_gamma   90.00
#
_symmetry.space_group_name_H-M   'P 1'
#
loop_
_entity.id
_entity.type
_entity.pdbx_description
1 polymer ?
#
loop_
_entity_poly.entity_id
_entity_poly.type
_entity_poly.pdbx_seq_one_letter_code
_entity_poly.pdbx_strand_id
1 'polypeptide(L)'
;MAKSLLGSALRRASCVRRQSFRPSLAVHPTPSPIQISFAQIAGRSIVPGRHHSSDTSAPVPLASSVSASEVSHFSKLASTWWDPHGPSRLLHLMNPLRHDFIRLCLASSQSPPPQGLSYLDIGCGGGIFASSAARLPNTTTVTAIDPTELVIKVAQSHQRSDPSISPPKLRYLNCAVEDLPVPESDTEKVDILTVFEVLEHIDNPSAFLDVATQHLKPGGWIIGSTISRSPMSYLTTKLIAEAPIIGIVPQGTHDWNKYIFPKEMSQYFESKGQDAFGEFKTQGVIYIPALGWKVINNSQDLGNYFFGAQKLS
;
A
#
# COMPACT_ATOMS: atom_id res chain seq x y z
N MET A 1 35.64 -58.82 -6.86
CA MET A 1 36.79 -59.28 -6.04
C MET A 1 37.29 -58.15 -5.19
N ALA A 2 37.17 -58.35 -3.94
CA ALA A 2 38.01 -58.07 -2.77
C ALA A 2 37.98 -56.60 -2.30
N LYS A 3 37.32 -56.30 -1.18
CA LYS A 3 37.70 -56.37 0.28
C LYS A 3 38.73 -55.29 0.60
N SER A 4 38.42 -54.35 1.47
CA SER A 4 38.18 -54.34 2.94
C SER A 4 39.40 -53.77 3.70
N LEU A 5 39.13 -52.92 4.67
CA LEU A 5 39.56 -52.87 6.07
C LEU A 5 39.83 -51.41 6.52
N LEU A 6 39.06 -50.87 7.40
CA LEU A 6 39.16 -50.79 8.87
C LEU A 6 40.38 -50.05 9.42
N GLY A 7 40.15 -49.05 10.25
CA GLY A 7 41.14 -48.50 11.15
C GLY A 7 40.58 -47.37 12.05
N SER A 8 40.03 -47.76 13.16
CA SER A 8 39.61 -46.92 14.29
C SER A 8 40.80 -46.35 15.06
N ALA A 9 40.73 -45.12 15.53
CA ALA A 9 41.52 -44.67 16.69
C ALA A 9 40.79 -43.58 17.46
N LEU A 10 40.23 -43.98 18.60
CA LEU A 10 39.89 -43.13 19.74
C LEU A 10 41.20 -42.58 20.36
N ARG A 11 41.23 -41.29 20.67
CA ARG A 11 42.04 -40.76 21.78
C ARG A 11 41.30 -39.65 22.49
N ARG A 12 41.19 -39.84 23.80
CA ARG A 12 40.77 -38.92 24.86
C ARG A 12 41.81 -37.83 25.11
N ALA A 13 41.36 -36.66 25.49
CA ALA A 13 41.97 -35.74 26.47
C ALA A 13 41.15 -34.44 26.41
N SER A 14 40.80 -33.77 27.36
CA SER A 14 40.96 -33.57 28.81
C SER A 14 40.31 -32.21 29.09
N CYS A 15 39.54 -32.18 30.12
CA CYS A 15 38.82 -31.04 30.70
C CYS A 15 39.82 -29.94 31.10
N VAL A 16 39.63 -28.70 30.57
CA VAL A 16 40.21 -27.52 31.16
C VAL A 16 39.08 -26.54 31.48
N ARG A 17 38.81 -26.40 32.77
CA ARG A 17 37.98 -25.38 33.39
C ARG A 17 38.55 -24.01 33.03
N ARG A 18 37.76 -23.16 32.33
CA ARG A 18 38.02 -21.73 32.30
C ARG A 18 36.91 -20.98 33.00
N GLN A 19 37.34 -20.18 33.93
CA GLN A 19 36.57 -19.27 34.77
C GLN A 19 35.77 -18.28 33.93
N SER A 20 34.52 -18.10 34.32
CA SER A 20 33.60 -17.12 33.78
C SER A 20 34.00 -15.72 34.27
N PHE A 21 34.46 -14.88 33.33
CA PHE A 21 34.38 -13.44 33.48
C PHE A 21 33.02 -12.97 32.97
N ARG A 22 32.20 -12.42 33.85
CA ARG A 22 31.00 -11.68 33.51
C ARG A 22 31.37 -10.22 33.36
N PRO A 23 31.21 -9.58 32.19
CA PRO A 23 31.14 -8.13 32.14
C PRO A 23 29.71 -7.71 32.53
N SER A 24 29.62 -6.86 33.52
CA SER A 24 28.43 -6.10 33.89
C SER A 24 28.10 -5.13 32.79
N LEU A 25 27.02 -5.40 32.03
CA LEU A 25 26.45 -4.44 31.10
C LEU A 25 25.52 -3.52 31.88
N ALA A 26 25.89 -2.26 31.95
CA ALA A 26 25.05 -1.17 32.40
C ALA A 26 23.81 -1.09 31.48
N VAL A 27 22.64 -1.26 32.07
CA VAL A 27 21.35 -1.07 31.41
C VAL A 27 21.12 0.43 31.25
N HIS A 28 21.26 0.92 30.04
CA HIS A 28 20.72 2.25 29.68
C HIS A 28 19.19 2.09 29.49
N PRO A 29 18.39 3.02 30.02
CA PRO A 29 16.95 2.98 29.82
C PRO A 29 16.63 3.26 28.35
N THR A 30 15.94 2.34 27.73
CA THR A 30 15.29 2.52 26.41
C THR A 30 14.22 3.60 26.53
N PRO A 31 14.12 4.54 25.58
CA PRO A 31 12.98 5.44 25.53
C PRO A 31 11.70 4.65 25.24
N SER A 32 10.70 4.88 26.07
CA SER A 32 9.36 4.30 25.95
C SER A 32 8.74 4.70 24.61
N PRO A 33 8.00 3.79 23.95
CA PRO A 33 7.25 4.14 22.75
C PRO A 33 6.17 5.16 23.11
N ILE A 34 6.07 6.20 22.29
CA ILE A 34 4.98 7.17 22.35
C ILE A 34 3.69 6.41 22.03
N GLN A 35 2.92 6.09 23.06
CA GLN A 35 1.56 5.62 22.90
C GLN A 35 0.73 6.81 22.44
N ILE A 36 0.27 6.75 21.19
CA ILE A 36 -0.81 7.62 20.72
C ILE A 36 -2.09 7.11 21.39
N SER A 37 -2.49 7.79 22.48
CA SER A 37 -3.68 7.46 23.24
C SER A 37 -4.91 7.92 22.49
N PHE A 38 -5.70 7.01 21.98
CA PHE A 38 -7.11 7.21 21.64
C PHE A 38 -7.92 7.13 22.93
N ALA A 39 -8.04 8.24 23.66
CA ALA A 39 -8.87 8.28 24.86
C ALA A 39 -9.72 9.54 24.94
N GLN A 40 -11.03 9.29 24.86
CA GLN A 40 -12.10 9.88 25.63
C GLN A 40 -12.35 11.41 25.50
N ILE A 41 -13.41 11.72 24.76
CA ILE A 41 -14.28 12.84 25.13
C ILE A 41 -15.57 12.22 25.66
N ALA A 42 -15.63 12.05 27.00
CA ALA A 42 -16.86 11.78 27.71
C ALA A 42 -17.45 13.11 28.22
N GLY A 43 -18.73 13.26 28.00
CA GLY A 43 -19.69 14.24 28.37
C GLY A 43 -19.43 15.30 29.47
N ARG A 44 -19.84 16.50 29.15
CA ARG A 44 -20.42 17.46 30.10
C ARG A 44 -21.72 18.03 29.55
N SER A 45 -22.81 17.63 30.17
CA SER A 45 -24.11 18.31 30.07
C SER A 45 -24.02 19.72 30.64
N ILE A 46 -24.43 20.72 29.88
CA ILE A 46 -24.91 22.01 30.40
C ILE A 46 -26.06 22.46 29.52
N VAL A 47 -27.17 22.81 30.18
CA VAL A 47 -28.49 23.19 29.69
C VAL A 47 -28.52 24.70 29.30
N PRO A 48 -29.57 25.26 28.62
CA PRO A 48 -29.37 26.08 27.41
C PRO A 48 -29.47 27.60 27.66
N GLY A 49 -28.71 28.33 26.88
CA GLY A 49 -28.96 29.74 26.63
C GLY A 49 -29.16 29.99 25.14
N ARG A 50 -30.34 30.45 24.74
CA ARG A 50 -30.67 30.90 23.39
C ARG A 50 -29.81 32.11 23.00
N HIS A 51 -29.02 31.98 21.96
CA HIS A 51 -28.70 33.09 21.06
C HIS A 51 -28.62 32.54 19.63
N HIS A 52 -29.52 33.06 18.78
CA HIS A 52 -29.41 32.92 17.32
C HIS A 52 -28.20 33.75 16.86
N SER A 53 -27.20 33.07 16.35
CA SER A 53 -26.28 33.59 15.35
C SER A 53 -26.11 32.53 14.29
N SER A 54 -26.50 32.89 13.09
CA SER A 54 -26.30 32.13 11.87
C SER A 54 -24.80 32.13 11.55
N ASP A 55 -24.07 31.16 12.12
CA ASP A 55 -22.72 30.85 11.68
C ASP A 55 -22.80 29.83 10.53
N THR A 56 -22.85 30.34 9.32
CA THR A 56 -22.46 29.60 8.14
C THR A 56 -20.92 29.45 8.19
N SER A 57 -20.41 28.51 8.98
CA SER A 57 -19.04 28.10 8.91
C SER A 57 -18.87 27.39 7.55
N ALA A 58 -18.15 28.05 6.64
CA ALA A 58 -17.67 27.41 5.43
C ALA A 58 -16.93 26.09 5.81
N PRO A 59 -17.10 25.00 5.05
CA PRO A 59 -16.40 23.75 5.35
C PRO A 59 -14.90 24.04 5.38
N VAL A 60 -14.27 23.65 6.50
CA VAL A 60 -12.80 23.70 6.63
C VAL A 60 -12.23 22.87 5.50
N PRO A 61 -11.36 23.41 4.63
CA PRO A 61 -10.75 22.62 3.57
C PRO A 61 -10.05 21.41 4.18
N LEU A 62 -10.37 20.21 3.70
CA LEU A 62 -9.64 19.01 4.07
C LEU A 62 -8.16 19.25 3.74
N ALA A 63 -7.28 19.02 4.72
CA ALA A 63 -5.86 19.14 4.48
C ALA A 63 -5.46 18.17 3.34
N SER A 64 -4.80 18.69 2.32
CA SER A 64 -4.36 17.88 1.18
C SER A 64 -3.42 16.76 1.64
N SER A 65 -3.64 15.54 1.16
CA SER A 65 -2.74 14.41 1.37
C SER A 65 -1.44 14.53 0.56
N VAL A 66 -1.37 15.49 -0.38
CA VAL A 66 -0.27 15.64 -1.33
C VAL A 66 0.92 16.37 -0.71
N SER A 67 2.08 15.72 -0.72
CA SER A 67 3.36 16.31 -0.34
C SER A 67 4.11 16.86 -1.55
N ALA A 68 4.55 18.12 -1.50
CA ALA A 68 5.33 18.73 -2.57
C ALA A 68 6.68 18.01 -2.82
N SER A 69 7.29 17.43 -1.78
CA SER A 69 8.51 16.63 -1.90
C SER A 69 8.26 15.35 -2.68
N GLU A 70 7.15 14.65 -2.43
CA GLU A 70 6.75 13.43 -3.15
C GLU A 70 6.46 13.75 -4.64
N VAL A 71 5.69 14.79 -4.92
CA VAL A 71 5.44 15.25 -6.30
C VAL A 71 6.76 15.55 -7.04
N SER A 72 7.72 16.22 -6.37
CA SER A 72 9.03 16.48 -6.95
C SER A 72 9.83 15.19 -7.20
N HIS A 73 9.78 14.24 -6.26
CA HIS A 73 10.44 12.93 -6.38
C HIS A 73 9.89 12.15 -7.59
N PHE A 74 8.59 11.96 -7.67
CA PHE A 74 7.95 11.23 -8.78
C PHE A 74 8.09 11.94 -10.13
N SER A 75 8.13 13.27 -10.14
CA SER A 75 8.42 14.03 -11.36
C SER A 75 9.77 13.68 -11.98
N LYS A 76 10.80 13.43 -11.16
CA LYS A 76 12.13 13.03 -11.65
C LYS A 76 12.14 11.62 -12.25
N LEU A 77 11.27 10.73 -11.78
CA LEU A 77 11.15 9.35 -12.26
C LEU A 77 10.28 9.24 -13.52
N ALA A 78 9.48 10.27 -13.84
CA ALA A 78 8.45 10.20 -14.87
C ALA A 78 8.97 9.70 -16.22
N SER A 79 10.09 10.21 -16.71
CA SER A 79 10.63 9.87 -18.05
C SER A 79 11.03 8.39 -18.20
N THR A 80 11.33 7.70 -17.11
CA THR A 80 11.78 6.29 -17.10
C THR A 80 10.71 5.32 -16.62
N TRP A 81 9.46 5.77 -16.43
CA TRP A 81 8.40 4.97 -15.82
C TRP A 81 8.10 3.67 -16.57
N TRP A 82 8.16 3.70 -17.90
CA TRP A 82 7.90 2.56 -18.78
C TRP A 82 9.17 1.82 -19.23
N ASP A 83 10.34 2.22 -18.73
CA ASP A 83 11.56 1.46 -18.95
C ASP A 83 11.54 0.16 -18.12
N PRO A 84 11.49 -1.04 -18.75
CA PRO A 84 11.43 -2.30 -18.03
C PRO A 84 12.69 -2.62 -17.23
N HIS A 85 13.78 -1.88 -17.46
CA HIS A 85 15.04 -1.98 -16.73
C HIS A 85 15.30 -0.77 -15.81
N GLY A 86 14.41 0.21 -15.84
CA GLY A 86 14.50 1.45 -15.08
C GLY A 86 14.09 1.31 -13.60
N PRO A 87 14.04 2.44 -12.88
CA PRO A 87 13.67 2.47 -11.45
C PRO A 87 12.30 1.87 -11.14
N SER A 88 11.34 1.97 -12.09
CA SER A 88 9.98 1.42 -11.93
C SER A 88 9.87 -0.08 -12.25
N ARG A 89 10.98 -0.76 -12.56
CA ARG A 89 11.00 -2.19 -12.92
C ARG A 89 10.28 -3.08 -11.89
N LEU A 90 10.45 -2.81 -10.60
CA LEU A 90 9.82 -3.60 -9.54
C LEU A 90 8.30 -3.49 -9.57
N LEU A 91 7.75 -2.32 -9.92
CA LEU A 91 6.30 -2.11 -10.08
C LEU A 91 5.75 -2.91 -11.27
N HIS A 92 6.47 -2.95 -12.40
CA HIS A 92 6.11 -3.79 -13.55
C HIS A 92 6.08 -5.27 -13.18
N LEU A 93 7.09 -5.75 -12.45
CA LEU A 93 7.18 -7.16 -12.03
C LEU A 93 6.12 -7.54 -10.99
N MET A 94 5.65 -6.59 -10.16
CA MET A 94 4.59 -6.81 -9.16
C MET A 94 3.20 -6.82 -9.80
N ASN A 95 3.02 -6.18 -10.94
CA ASN A 95 1.70 -5.93 -11.51
C ASN A 95 0.84 -7.19 -11.76
N PRO A 96 1.37 -8.33 -12.22
CA PRO A 96 0.58 -9.57 -12.31
C PRO A 96 -0.01 -10.01 -10.96
N LEU A 97 0.76 -9.88 -9.86
CA LEU A 97 0.32 -10.27 -8.52
C LEU A 97 -0.80 -9.35 -7.99
N ARG A 98 -0.83 -8.08 -8.40
CA ARG A 98 -1.95 -7.16 -8.10
C ARG A 98 -3.26 -7.70 -8.68
N HIS A 99 -3.25 -8.14 -9.93
CA HIS A 99 -4.41 -8.75 -10.56
C HIS A 99 -4.80 -10.09 -9.92
N ASP A 100 -3.83 -10.91 -9.51
CA ASP A 100 -4.08 -12.17 -8.81
C ASP A 100 -4.78 -11.91 -7.47
N PHE A 101 -4.31 -10.91 -6.72
CA PHE A 101 -4.92 -10.54 -5.44
C PHE A 101 -6.33 -9.94 -5.61
N ILE A 102 -6.56 -9.10 -6.63
CA ILE A 102 -7.91 -8.63 -6.97
C ILE A 102 -8.86 -9.82 -7.23
N ARG A 103 -8.42 -10.80 -8.03
CA ARG A 103 -9.22 -12.01 -8.27
C ARG A 103 -9.51 -12.79 -7.00
N LEU A 104 -8.53 -12.89 -6.08
CA LEU A 104 -8.72 -13.52 -4.78
C LEU A 104 -9.78 -12.80 -3.94
N CYS A 105 -9.77 -11.46 -3.90
CA CYS A 105 -10.78 -10.67 -3.22
C CYS A 105 -12.18 -10.88 -3.83
N LEU A 106 -12.29 -10.77 -5.14
CA LEU A 106 -13.57 -10.94 -5.84
C LEU A 106 -14.14 -12.36 -5.69
N ALA A 107 -13.29 -13.38 -5.67
CA ALA A 107 -13.71 -14.77 -5.51
C ALA A 107 -14.28 -15.08 -4.11
N SER A 108 -13.96 -14.27 -3.09
CA SER A 108 -14.49 -14.42 -1.74
C SER A 108 -15.78 -13.65 -1.48
N SER A 109 -16.17 -12.76 -2.40
CA SER A 109 -17.40 -12.00 -2.27
C SER A 109 -18.62 -12.95 -2.21
N GLN A 110 -19.54 -12.67 -1.30
CA GLN A 110 -20.78 -13.45 -1.17
C GLN A 110 -21.68 -13.34 -2.40
N SER A 111 -21.57 -12.24 -3.13
CA SER A 111 -22.29 -12.03 -4.40
C SER A 111 -21.35 -12.18 -5.58
N PRO A 112 -21.81 -12.74 -6.70
CA PRO A 112 -20.99 -12.79 -7.91
C PRO A 112 -20.59 -11.37 -8.34
N PRO A 113 -19.37 -11.17 -8.84
CA PRO A 113 -18.94 -9.87 -9.31
C PRO A 113 -19.86 -9.39 -10.45
N PRO A 114 -20.12 -8.07 -10.54
CA PRO A 114 -20.97 -7.53 -11.60
C PRO A 114 -20.37 -7.83 -12.99
N GLN A 115 -21.26 -7.91 -13.99
CA GLN A 115 -20.83 -8.00 -15.39
C GLN A 115 -20.24 -6.65 -15.82
N GLY A 116 -18.93 -6.56 -15.74
CA GLY A 116 -18.21 -5.33 -16.04
C GLY A 116 -17.89 -4.51 -14.79
N LEU A 117 -16.59 -4.35 -14.54
CA LEU A 117 -16.06 -3.68 -13.37
C LEU A 117 -15.60 -2.26 -13.71
N SER A 118 -15.98 -1.30 -12.91
CA SER A 118 -15.44 0.05 -12.91
C SER A 118 -14.34 0.20 -11.85
N TYR A 119 -13.27 0.91 -12.21
CA TYR A 119 -12.10 1.11 -11.34
C TYR A 119 -11.83 2.59 -11.09
N LEU A 120 -11.39 2.91 -9.88
CA LEU A 120 -10.68 4.13 -9.54
C LEU A 120 -9.29 3.76 -9.03
N ASP A 121 -8.24 4.11 -9.78
CA ASP A 121 -6.84 3.87 -9.43
C ASP A 121 -6.21 5.15 -8.89
N ILE A 122 -6.02 5.23 -7.57
CA ILE A 122 -5.51 6.42 -6.88
C ILE A 122 -4.00 6.28 -6.71
N GLY A 123 -3.24 7.33 -7.09
CA GLY A 123 -1.78 7.27 -7.14
C GLY A 123 -1.30 6.40 -8.30
N CYS A 124 -1.92 6.54 -9.47
CA CYS A 124 -1.68 5.65 -10.61
C CYS A 124 -0.27 5.77 -11.22
N GLY A 125 0.50 6.82 -10.86
CA GLY A 125 1.80 7.11 -11.44
C GLY A 125 1.74 7.18 -12.98
N GLY A 126 2.69 6.55 -13.65
CA GLY A 126 2.70 6.44 -15.12
C GLY A 126 1.73 5.42 -15.70
N GLY A 127 0.80 4.87 -14.91
CA GLY A 127 -0.34 4.10 -15.40
C GLY A 127 -0.09 2.61 -15.63
N ILE A 128 0.89 1.98 -14.97
CA ILE A 128 1.22 0.56 -15.13
C ILE A 128 0.00 -0.32 -14.82
N PHE A 129 -0.62 -0.12 -13.63
CA PHE A 129 -1.79 -0.90 -13.24
C PHE A 129 -3.02 -0.48 -14.05
N ALA A 130 -3.33 0.81 -14.12
CA ALA A 130 -4.51 1.33 -14.82
C ALA A 130 -4.60 0.84 -16.28
N SER A 131 -3.48 0.89 -17.03
CA SER A 131 -3.43 0.38 -18.41
C SER A 131 -3.71 -1.12 -18.49
N SER A 132 -3.17 -1.91 -17.58
CA SER A 132 -3.38 -3.36 -17.58
C SER A 132 -4.80 -3.73 -17.14
N ALA A 133 -5.38 -3.02 -16.16
CA ALA A 133 -6.77 -3.20 -15.72
C ALA A 133 -7.75 -2.85 -16.86
N ALA A 134 -7.49 -1.77 -17.60
CA ALA A 134 -8.32 -1.38 -18.72
C ALA A 134 -8.35 -2.41 -19.87
N ARG A 135 -7.29 -3.20 -20.04
CA ARG A 135 -7.23 -4.29 -21.06
C ARG A 135 -8.03 -5.53 -20.67
N LEU A 136 -8.43 -5.68 -19.41
CA LEU A 136 -9.20 -6.85 -18.97
C LEU A 136 -10.59 -6.86 -19.64
N PRO A 137 -11.06 -8.02 -20.14
CA PRO A 137 -12.36 -8.12 -20.81
C PRO A 137 -13.52 -7.69 -19.93
N ASN A 138 -13.44 -7.96 -18.61
CA ASN A 138 -14.51 -7.63 -17.65
C ASN A 138 -14.38 -6.21 -17.05
N THR A 139 -13.50 -5.37 -17.57
CA THR A 139 -13.41 -3.97 -17.17
C THR A 139 -14.27 -3.10 -18.08
N THR A 140 -15.15 -2.29 -17.51
CA THR A 140 -15.95 -1.29 -18.24
C THR A 140 -15.18 0.02 -18.37
N THR A 141 -14.74 0.57 -17.24
CA THR A 141 -14.04 1.86 -17.19
C THR A 141 -12.94 1.83 -16.13
N VAL A 142 -11.89 2.60 -16.37
CA VAL A 142 -10.85 2.90 -15.39
C VAL A 142 -10.67 4.41 -15.36
N THR A 143 -10.87 5.00 -14.18
CA THR A 143 -10.42 6.37 -13.88
C THR A 143 -9.15 6.26 -13.04
N ALA A 144 -8.08 6.88 -13.49
CA ALA A 144 -6.77 6.82 -12.85
C ALA A 144 -6.30 8.24 -12.51
N ILE A 145 -5.95 8.47 -11.25
CA ILE A 145 -5.58 9.80 -10.76
C ILE A 145 -4.21 9.80 -10.10
N ASP A 146 -3.49 10.91 -10.28
CA ASP A 146 -2.21 11.17 -9.62
C ASP A 146 -1.99 12.68 -9.54
N PRO A 147 -1.54 13.24 -8.40
CA PRO A 147 -1.27 14.67 -8.28
C PRO A 147 -0.05 15.13 -9.07
N THR A 148 0.79 14.21 -9.55
CA THR A 148 2.04 14.52 -10.26
C THR A 148 1.79 14.68 -11.76
N GLU A 149 1.77 15.90 -12.26
CA GLU A 149 1.45 16.22 -13.66
C GLU A 149 2.33 15.46 -14.67
N LEU A 150 3.64 15.34 -14.40
CA LEU A 150 4.58 14.71 -15.33
C LEU A 150 4.33 13.21 -15.48
N VAL A 151 3.98 12.49 -14.41
CA VAL A 151 3.66 11.06 -14.54
C VAL A 151 2.35 10.84 -15.29
N ILE A 152 1.35 11.72 -15.09
CA ILE A 152 0.09 11.68 -15.86
C ILE A 152 0.35 11.92 -17.36
N LYS A 153 1.22 12.86 -17.72
CA LYS A 153 1.61 13.09 -19.14
C LYS A 153 2.26 11.84 -19.73
N VAL A 154 3.09 11.14 -18.97
CA VAL A 154 3.70 9.86 -19.38
C VAL A 154 2.64 8.78 -19.55
N ALA A 155 1.72 8.61 -18.58
CA ALA A 155 0.62 7.67 -18.66
C ALA A 155 -0.26 7.89 -19.90
N GLN A 156 -0.65 9.14 -20.16
CA GLN A 156 -1.42 9.53 -21.34
C GLN A 156 -0.63 9.30 -22.64
N SER A 157 0.68 9.53 -22.65
CA SER A 157 1.53 9.27 -23.81
C SER A 157 1.58 7.78 -24.13
N HIS A 158 1.73 6.94 -23.11
CA HIS A 158 1.70 5.49 -23.25
C HIS A 158 0.32 4.99 -23.74
N GLN A 159 -0.78 5.53 -23.20
CA GLN A 159 -2.14 5.20 -23.63
C GLN A 159 -2.38 5.44 -25.12
N ARG A 160 -1.83 6.55 -25.68
CA ARG A 160 -1.99 6.86 -27.09
C ARG A 160 -1.44 5.80 -28.03
N SER A 161 -0.53 4.96 -27.58
CA SER A 161 0.01 3.84 -28.37
C SER A 161 -0.90 2.60 -28.38
N ASP A 162 -1.98 2.60 -27.57
CA ASP A 162 -2.92 1.47 -27.47
C ASP A 162 -4.37 1.94 -27.63
N PRO A 163 -4.93 1.91 -28.84
CA PRO A 163 -6.31 2.32 -29.09
C PRO A 163 -7.36 1.55 -28.30
N SER A 164 -7.06 0.32 -27.85
CA SER A 164 -8.01 -0.56 -27.13
C SER A 164 -8.37 -0.01 -25.75
N ILE A 165 -7.55 0.86 -25.18
CA ILE A 165 -7.75 1.48 -23.86
C ILE A 165 -8.00 3.01 -23.96
N SER A 166 -8.34 3.51 -25.14
CA SER A 166 -8.67 4.93 -25.36
C SER A 166 -9.92 5.34 -24.56
N PRO A 167 -10.11 6.64 -24.24
CA PRO A 167 -11.33 7.09 -23.59
C PRO A 167 -12.59 6.69 -24.39
N PRO A 168 -13.69 6.34 -23.71
CA PRO A 168 -13.92 6.44 -22.25
C PRO A 168 -13.40 5.25 -21.44
N LYS A 169 -12.77 4.23 -22.04
CA LYS A 169 -12.32 3.01 -21.36
C LYS A 169 -11.33 3.29 -20.25
N LEU A 170 -10.33 4.13 -20.48
CA LEU A 170 -9.35 4.58 -19.51
C LEU A 170 -9.23 6.11 -19.58
N ARG A 171 -9.28 6.77 -18.43
CA ARG A 171 -9.08 8.22 -18.27
C ARG A 171 -8.02 8.48 -17.22
N TYR A 172 -7.07 9.35 -17.52
CA TYR A 172 -6.07 9.86 -16.60
C TYR A 172 -6.39 11.30 -16.21
N LEU A 173 -6.44 11.59 -14.91
CA LEU A 173 -6.69 12.93 -14.37
C LEU A 173 -5.52 13.33 -13.46
N ASN A 174 -5.08 14.58 -13.62
CA ASN A 174 -4.07 15.15 -12.73
C ASN A 174 -4.76 15.86 -11.57
N CYS A 175 -4.99 15.12 -10.49
CA CYS A 175 -5.62 15.62 -9.27
C CYS A 175 -5.34 14.69 -8.10
N ALA A 176 -5.50 15.18 -6.88
CA ALA A 176 -5.59 14.36 -5.68
C ALA A 176 -7.00 13.78 -5.54
N VAL A 177 -7.17 12.79 -4.63
CA VAL A 177 -8.49 12.19 -4.39
C VAL A 177 -9.45 13.19 -3.73
N GLU A 178 -8.92 14.11 -2.93
CA GLU A 178 -9.67 15.18 -2.28
C GLU A 178 -10.25 16.21 -3.27
N ASP A 179 -9.69 16.29 -4.48
CA ASP A 179 -10.15 17.18 -5.55
C ASP A 179 -11.29 16.57 -6.38
N LEU A 180 -11.56 15.26 -6.23
CA LEU A 180 -12.65 14.61 -6.93
C LEU A 180 -13.99 15.03 -6.32
N PRO A 181 -15.03 15.26 -7.15
CA PRO A 181 -16.38 15.46 -6.65
C PRO A 181 -16.83 14.26 -5.82
N VAL A 182 -17.38 14.50 -4.64
CA VAL A 182 -17.96 13.43 -3.82
C VAL A 182 -19.18 12.86 -4.58
N PRO A 183 -19.25 11.53 -4.81
CA PRO A 183 -20.37 10.93 -5.51
C PRO A 183 -21.70 11.14 -4.79
N GLU A 184 -22.72 11.62 -5.50
CA GLU A 184 -24.06 11.84 -4.96
C GLU A 184 -24.91 10.56 -4.95
N SER A 185 -24.51 9.56 -5.74
CA SER A 185 -25.22 8.28 -5.87
C SER A 185 -24.26 7.11 -6.09
N ASP A 186 -24.75 5.89 -5.83
CA ASP A 186 -23.93 4.68 -6.05
C ASP A 186 -23.60 4.42 -7.52
N THR A 187 -24.34 5.01 -8.45
CA THR A 187 -24.05 4.90 -9.89
C THR A 187 -22.79 5.66 -10.30
N GLU A 188 -22.37 6.65 -9.52
CA GLU A 188 -21.14 7.43 -9.73
C GLU A 188 -19.92 6.81 -9.07
N LYS A 189 -20.14 5.87 -8.16
CA LYS A 189 -19.10 5.12 -7.46
C LYS A 189 -18.53 3.99 -8.31
N VAL A 190 -17.39 3.46 -7.90
CA VAL A 190 -16.71 2.37 -8.59
C VAL A 190 -16.87 1.03 -7.86
N ASP A 191 -16.70 -0.06 -8.61
CA ASP A 191 -16.73 -1.41 -8.07
C ASP A 191 -15.40 -1.79 -7.37
N ILE A 192 -14.29 -1.26 -7.89
CA ILE A 192 -12.95 -1.50 -7.35
C ILE A 192 -12.20 -0.17 -7.24
N LEU A 193 -11.70 0.10 -6.04
CA LEU A 193 -10.80 1.21 -5.75
C LEU A 193 -9.41 0.64 -5.46
N THR A 194 -8.39 1.13 -6.13
CA THR A 194 -7.02 0.66 -5.94
C THR A 194 -6.10 1.76 -5.41
N VAL A 195 -5.20 1.38 -4.47
CA VAL A 195 -4.18 2.23 -3.84
C VAL A 195 -2.88 1.42 -3.72
N PHE A 196 -2.12 1.30 -4.81
CA PHE A 196 -0.91 0.48 -4.85
C PHE A 196 0.36 1.30 -4.66
N GLU A 197 1.11 1.03 -3.58
CA GLU A 197 2.34 1.76 -3.20
C GLU A 197 2.07 3.27 -3.05
N VAL A 198 1.06 3.64 -2.29
CA VAL A 198 0.61 5.02 -2.06
C VAL A 198 0.68 5.41 -0.60
N LEU A 199 0.21 4.53 0.29
CA LEU A 199 -0.04 4.88 1.70
C LEU A 199 1.23 5.26 2.46
N GLU A 200 2.39 4.71 2.09
CA GLU A 200 3.70 5.05 2.64
C GLU A 200 4.18 6.47 2.28
N HIS A 201 3.52 7.13 1.32
CA HIS A 201 3.79 8.50 0.90
C HIS A 201 2.79 9.52 1.49
N ILE A 202 1.76 9.04 2.20
CA ILE A 202 0.70 9.85 2.78
C ILE A 202 0.98 10.15 4.25
N ASP A 203 0.84 11.41 4.67
CA ASP A 203 1.07 11.80 6.07
C ASP A 203 -0.06 11.34 7.00
N ASN A 204 -1.30 11.33 6.53
CA ASN A 204 -2.47 10.84 7.27
C ASN A 204 -3.24 9.79 6.46
N PRO A 205 -2.78 8.52 6.46
CA PRO A 205 -3.41 7.44 5.71
C PRO A 205 -4.89 7.22 6.07
N SER A 206 -5.27 7.41 7.33
CA SER A 206 -6.66 7.21 7.77
C SER A 206 -7.61 8.24 7.14
N ALA A 207 -7.25 9.53 7.17
CA ALA A 207 -8.05 10.57 6.53
C ALA A 207 -8.12 10.41 5.01
N PHE A 208 -7.00 10.02 4.38
CA PHE A 208 -6.95 9.70 2.95
C PHE A 208 -7.89 8.55 2.59
N LEU A 209 -7.87 7.45 3.35
CA LEU A 209 -8.75 6.31 3.14
C LEU A 209 -10.23 6.67 3.37
N ASP A 210 -10.52 7.58 4.33
CA ASP A 210 -11.88 8.08 4.56
C ASP A 210 -12.45 8.82 3.35
N VAL A 211 -11.63 9.62 2.67
CA VAL A 211 -12.02 10.29 1.43
C VAL A 211 -12.14 9.28 0.29
N ALA A 212 -11.13 8.45 0.11
CA ALA A 212 -11.07 7.49 -0.98
C ALA A 212 -12.28 6.53 -0.99
N THR A 213 -12.66 6.00 0.18
CA THR A 213 -13.76 5.02 0.30
C THR A 213 -15.15 5.60 0.05
N GLN A 214 -15.32 6.93 -0.02
CA GLN A 214 -16.58 7.56 -0.45
C GLN A 214 -16.89 7.24 -1.92
N HIS A 215 -15.86 7.02 -2.74
CA HIS A 215 -15.98 6.67 -4.16
C HIS A 215 -16.27 5.19 -4.42
N LEU A 216 -16.35 4.36 -3.38
CA LEU A 216 -16.55 2.92 -3.49
C LEU A 216 -18.01 2.56 -3.28
N LYS A 217 -18.59 1.72 -4.18
CA LYS A 217 -19.94 1.18 -4.05
C LYS A 217 -20.08 0.27 -2.84
N PRO A 218 -21.28 0.15 -2.25
CA PRO A 218 -21.62 -1.01 -1.44
C PRO A 218 -21.37 -2.31 -2.23
N GLY A 219 -20.75 -3.31 -1.58
CA GLY A 219 -20.28 -4.54 -2.21
C GLY A 219 -18.96 -4.44 -2.96
N GLY A 220 -18.44 -3.22 -3.18
CA GLY A 220 -17.17 -2.99 -3.86
C GLY A 220 -15.95 -3.27 -2.95
N TRP A 221 -14.77 -3.31 -3.55
CA TRP A 221 -13.51 -3.60 -2.86
C TRP A 221 -12.54 -2.43 -2.95
N ILE A 222 -12.01 -2.00 -1.80
CA ILE A 222 -10.75 -1.26 -1.77
C ILE A 222 -9.60 -2.28 -1.70
N ILE A 223 -8.63 -2.14 -2.60
CA ILE A 223 -7.49 -3.05 -2.72
C ILE A 223 -6.21 -2.24 -2.88
N GLY A 224 -5.18 -2.58 -2.11
CA GLY A 224 -3.93 -1.85 -2.17
C GLY A 224 -2.71 -2.70 -1.88
N SER A 225 -1.56 -2.06 -1.96
CA SER A 225 -0.30 -2.59 -1.46
C SER A 225 0.45 -1.49 -0.70
N THR A 226 1.23 -1.91 0.27
CA THR A 226 2.13 -1.04 1.03
C THR A 226 3.19 -1.90 1.72
N ILE A 227 4.02 -1.28 2.57
CA ILE A 227 5.14 -1.91 3.24
C ILE A 227 4.86 -2.02 4.73
N SER A 228 5.06 -3.20 5.31
CA SER A 228 4.96 -3.41 6.76
C SER A 228 6.14 -2.76 7.50
N ARG A 229 5.89 -2.10 8.63
CA ARG A 229 6.89 -1.45 9.48
C ARG A 229 7.69 -2.46 10.30
N SER A 230 8.46 -3.31 9.64
CA SER A 230 9.23 -4.38 10.24
C SER A 230 10.73 -4.10 10.21
N PRO A 231 11.54 -4.76 11.07
CA PRO A 231 13.00 -4.69 10.95
C PRO A 231 13.51 -5.22 9.60
N MET A 232 12.82 -6.21 9.02
CA MET A 232 13.17 -6.76 7.72
C MET A 232 12.93 -5.74 6.60
N SER A 233 11.79 -5.02 6.64
CA SER A 233 11.53 -3.97 5.65
C SER A 233 12.52 -2.82 5.77
N TYR A 234 12.92 -2.44 7.00
CA TYR A 234 13.98 -1.46 7.19
C TYR A 234 15.28 -1.90 6.51
N LEU A 235 15.71 -3.13 6.74
CA LEU A 235 16.91 -3.69 6.12
C LEU A 235 16.80 -3.69 4.60
N THR A 236 15.69 -4.18 4.05
CA THR A 236 15.54 -4.35 2.60
C THR A 236 15.34 -3.04 1.85
N THR A 237 14.55 -2.10 2.40
CA THR A 237 14.26 -0.84 1.72
C THR A 237 15.33 0.23 1.97
N LYS A 238 15.77 0.42 3.23
CA LYS A 238 16.73 1.47 3.59
C LYS A 238 18.18 1.06 3.36
N LEU A 239 18.57 -0.15 3.76
CA LEU A 239 19.97 -0.56 3.71
C LEU A 239 20.35 -1.25 2.40
N ILE A 240 19.42 -1.93 1.72
CA ILE A 240 19.73 -2.66 0.49
C ILE A 240 19.24 -1.89 -0.75
N ALA A 241 17.95 -1.54 -0.81
CA ALA A 241 17.38 -0.95 -2.02
C ALA A 241 17.90 0.48 -2.27
N GLU A 242 18.14 1.26 -1.20
CA GLU A 242 18.70 2.61 -1.27
C GLU A 242 20.24 2.66 -1.17
N ALA A 243 20.93 1.51 -1.10
CA ALA A 243 22.39 1.47 -1.01
C ALA A 243 23.04 2.06 -2.27
N PRO A 244 24.07 2.92 -2.14
CA PRO A 244 24.70 3.59 -3.29
C PRO A 244 25.29 2.64 -4.35
N ILE A 245 25.66 1.42 -3.94
CA ILE A 245 26.28 0.42 -4.80
C ILE A 245 25.23 -0.45 -5.50
N ILE A 246 24.09 -0.71 -4.84
CA ILE A 246 23.03 -1.60 -5.36
C ILE A 246 22.00 -0.81 -6.16
N GLY A 247 21.64 0.43 -5.69
CA GLY A 247 20.90 1.43 -6.44
C GLY A 247 19.60 0.98 -7.10
N ILE A 248 18.82 0.12 -6.41
CA ILE A 248 17.54 -0.37 -6.96
C ILE A 248 16.54 0.79 -7.02
N VAL A 249 16.58 1.68 -6.00
CA VAL A 249 15.78 2.90 -5.93
C VAL A 249 16.64 4.06 -5.42
N PRO A 250 16.28 5.34 -5.74
CA PRO A 250 16.99 6.52 -5.23
C PRO A 250 17.01 6.58 -3.70
N GLN A 251 18.08 7.16 -3.12
CA GLN A 251 18.14 7.41 -1.67
C GLN A 251 17.02 8.36 -1.23
N GLY A 252 16.41 8.07 -0.07
CA GLY A 252 15.33 8.87 0.48
C GLY A 252 13.95 8.57 -0.11
N THR A 253 13.82 7.52 -0.92
CA THR A 253 12.52 7.08 -1.47
C THR A 253 11.57 6.62 -0.38
N HIS A 254 12.07 6.07 0.73
CA HIS A 254 11.25 5.45 1.76
C HIS A 254 11.45 6.12 3.13
N ASP A 255 10.35 6.44 3.81
CA ASP A 255 10.33 6.78 5.24
C ASP A 255 9.72 5.61 6.01
N TRP A 256 10.58 4.88 6.75
CA TRP A 256 10.15 3.71 7.53
C TRP A 256 9.07 4.04 8.57
N ASN A 257 9.01 5.27 9.07
CA ASN A 257 7.98 5.68 10.03
C ASN A 257 6.58 5.74 9.42
N LYS A 258 6.47 5.89 8.11
CA LYS A 258 5.22 5.90 7.37
C LYS A 258 4.72 4.50 6.97
N TYR A 259 5.50 3.45 7.22
CA TYR A 259 5.09 2.08 6.94
C TYR A 259 3.99 1.63 7.90
N ILE A 260 3.10 0.78 7.44
CA ILE A 260 1.86 0.41 8.15
C ILE A 260 1.85 -1.11 8.38
N PHE A 261 1.68 -1.54 9.64
CA PHE A 261 1.51 -2.96 9.91
C PHE A 261 0.15 -3.47 9.36
N PRO A 262 0.07 -4.71 8.85
CA PRO A 262 -1.20 -5.32 8.45
C PRO A 262 -2.28 -5.25 9.54
N LYS A 263 -1.88 -5.37 10.80
CA LYS A 263 -2.78 -5.24 11.94
C LYS A 263 -3.34 -3.83 12.10
N GLU A 264 -2.53 -2.79 11.89
CA GLU A 264 -2.99 -1.39 11.95
C GLU A 264 -4.00 -1.13 10.81
N MET A 265 -3.77 -1.69 9.63
CA MET A 265 -4.69 -1.61 8.50
C MET A 265 -6.01 -2.33 8.79
N SER A 266 -5.99 -3.54 9.36
CA SER A 266 -7.20 -4.25 9.80
C SER A 266 -7.98 -3.44 10.83
N GLN A 267 -7.30 -2.92 11.84
CA GLN A 267 -7.91 -2.11 12.89
C GLN A 267 -8.56 -0.83 12.34
N TYR A 268 -7.98 -0.21 11.30
CA TYR A 268 -8.61 0.93 10.65
C TYR A 268 -9.98 0.55 10.07
N PHE A 269 -10.08 -0.54 9.29
CA PHE A 269 -11.36 -0.96 8.71
C PHE A 269 -12.35 -1.44 9.77
N GLU A 270 -11.89 -2.17 10.80
CA GLU A 270 -12.71 -2.59 11.94
C GLU A 270 -13.28 -1.40 12.71
N SER A 271 -12.52 -0.30 12.85
CA SER A 271 -12.93 0.92 13.55
C SER A 271 -14.10 1.67 12.87
N LYS A 272 -14.34 1.40 11.57
CA LYS A 272 -15.46 2.00 10.81
C LYS A 272 -16.81 1.36 11.13
N GLY A 273 -16.81 0.28 11.90
CA GLY A 273 -17.99 -0.48 12.28
C GLY A 273 -18.20 -1.73 11.44
N GLN A 274 -18.84 -2.72 12.03
CA GLN A 274 -19.08 -4.04 11.40
C GLN A 274 -19.97 -3.98 10.16
N ASP A 275 -20.80 -2.94 10.07
CA ASP A 275 -21.71 -2.74 8.94
C ASP A 275 -21.07 -1.93 7.79
N ALA A 276 -19.90 -1.32 8.02
CA ALA A 276 -19.23 -0.51 7.00
C ALA A 276 -18.33 -1.34 6.09
N PHE A 277 -17.51 -2.21 6.69
CA PHE A 277 -16.60 -3.08 5.97
C PHE A 277 -16.73 -4.52 6.49
N GLY A 278 -16.73 -5.46 5.57
CA GLY A 278 -16.80 -6.90 5.85
C GLY A 278 -15.42 -7.55 5.87
N GLU A 279 -15.24 -8.51 4.96
CA GLU A 279 -14.02 -9.29 4.89
C GLU A 279 -12.78 -8.44 4.64
N PHE A 280 -11.75 -8.61 5.48
CA PHE A 280 -10.43 -8.02 5.31
C PHE A 280 -9.42 -9.12 4.97
N LYS A 281 -8.66 -8.91 3.90
CA LYS A 281 -7.64 -9.85 3.40
C LYS A 281 -6.26 -9.21 3.38
N THR A 282 -5.25 -10.01 3.68
CA THR A 282 -3.84 -9.64 3.47
C THR A 282 -3.08 -10.77 2.80
N GLN A 283 -2.07 -10.41 2.01
CA GLN A 283 -1.17 -11.37 1.37
C GLN A 283 0.23 -10.79 1.29
N GLY A 284 1.19 -11.44 1.95
CA GLY A 284 2.58 -11.02 1.92
C GLY A 284 3.25 -11.34 0.58
N VAL A 285 4.10 -10.43 0.11
CA VAL A 285 4.91 -10.60 -1.10
C VAL A 285 6.35 -10.21 -0.82
N ILE A 286 7.28 -11.01 -1.31
CA ILE A 286 8.72 -10.79 -1.15
C ILE A 286 9.39 -10.78 -2.51
N TYR A 287 10.23 -9.77 -2.75
CA TYR A 287 11.09 -9.74 -3.93
C TYR A 287 12.34 -10.59 -3.69
N ILE A 288 12.53 -11.59 -4.55
CA ILE A 288 13.71 -12.44 -4.51
C ILE A 288 14.54 -12.12 -5.77
N PRO A 289 15.78 -11.64 -5.64
CA PRO A 289 16.66 -11.40 -6.78
C PRO A 289 16.70 -12.60 -7.73
N ALA A 290 16.68 -12.36 -9.02
CA ALA A 290 16.58 -13.33 -10.12
C ALA A 290 15.25 -14.11 -10.23
N LEU A 291 14.44 -14.21 -9.18
CA LEU A 291 13.14 -14.92 -9.21
C LEU A 291 11.93 -13.97 -9.27
N GLY A 292 12.13 -12.67 -9.01
CA GLY A 292 11.07 -11.67 -8.98
C GLY A 292 10.22 -11.74 -7.72
N TRP A 293 9.05 -11.12 -7.77
CA TRP A 293 8.10 -11.13 -6.67
C TRP A 293 7.44 -12.49 -6.47
N LYS A 294 7.35 -12.92 -5.22
CA LYS A 294 6.70 -14.16 -4.82
C LYS A 294 5.72 -13.92 -3.70
N VAL A 295 4.55 -14.52 -3.82
CA VAL A 295 3.60 -14.66 -2.71
C VAL A 295 4.17 -15.68 -1.73
N ILE A 296 4.27 -15.29 -0.47
CA ILE A 296 4.71 -16.17 0.62
C ILE A 296 3.69 -16.11 1.74
N ASN A 297 3.13 -17.25 2.09
CA ASN A 297 2.13 -17.32 3.15
C ASN A 297 2.72 -16.84 4.49
N ASN A 298 1.94 -16.07 5.24
CA ASN A 298 2.30 -15.52 6.55
C ASN A 298 3.53 -14.57 6.53
N SER A 299 3.84 -13.96 5.39
CA SER A 299 4.95 -13.00 5.28
C SER A 299 4.50 -11.53 5.23
N GLN A 300 3.22 -11.25 5.40
CA GLN A 300 2.67 -9.89 5.32
C GLN A 300 3.27 -8.92 6.35
N ASP A 301 3.77 -9.45 7.48
CA ASP A 301 4.43 -8.64 8.51
C ASP A 301 5.92 -8.37 8.24
N LEU A 302 6.50 -9.02 7.22
CA LEU A 302 7.95 -8.97 6.97
C LEU A 302 8.37 -7.87 5.98
N GLY A 303 7.53 -7.53 5.01
CA GLY A 303 7.88 -6.60 3.93
C GLY A 303 6.65 -6.06 3.23
N ASN A 304 6.65 -6.10 1.89
CA ASN A 304 5.49 -5.67 1.10
C ASN A 304 4.32 -6.64 1.28
N TYR A 305 3.12 -6.08 1.34
CA TYR A 305 1.91 -6.86 1.37
C TYR A 305 0.77 -6.20 0.59
N PHE A 306 -0.12 -7.03 0.07
CA PHE A 306 -1.42 -6.61 -0.44
C PHE A 306 -2.45 -6.63 0.69
N PHE A 307 -3.39 -5.69 0.64
CA PHE A 307 -4.57 -5.68 1.49
C PHE A 307 -5.82 -5.44 0.65
N GLY A 308 -6.95 -5.94 1.14
CA GLY A 308 -8.25 -5.69 0.54
C GLY A 308 -9.33 -5.71 1.61
N ALA A 309 -10.29 -4.79 1.49
CA ALA A 309 -11.47 -4.73 2.34
C ALA A 309 -12.72 -4.54 1.49
N GLN A 310 -13.76 -5.33 1.77
CA GLN A 310 -15.04 -5.19 1.08
C GLN A 310 -15.92 -4.19 1.81
N LYS A 311 -16.40 -3.16 1.10
CA LYS A 311 -17.39 -2.21 1.62
C LYS A 311 -18.77 -2.89 1.64
N LEU A 312 -19.50 -2.77 2.76
CA LEU A 312 -20.84 -3.38 2.91
C LEU A 312 -21.94 -2.35 2.69
N SER A 313 -21.76 -1.12 3.17
CA SER A 313 -22.74 -0.03 3.12
C SER A 313 -22.15 1.29 2.65
#